data_7cca32d0cdce508a1e1c2d96c8d1907a
#
_entry.id   7cca32d0cdce508a1e1c2d96c8d1907a
#
_cell.length_a   1.000
_cell.length_b   1.000
_cell.length_c   1.000
_cell.angle_alpha   90.00
_cell.angle_beta   90.00
_cell.angle_gamma   90.00
#
_symmetry.space_group_name_H-M   'P 1'
#
loop_
_entity.id
_entity.type
_entity.pdbx_description
1 polymer ?
#
loop_
_entity_poly.entity_id
_entity_poly.type
_entity_poly.pdbx_seq_one_letter_code
_entity_poly.pdbx_strand_id
1 'polypeptide(L)'
;MVKIKASKPIKQLKKGDKVKVDGKVLEVDAHYVFEDYKTTKEMLIELFDPKAKEDEGDYQIRYFDDQIEETLKVYQLKSIVYDEIEAEKIEW
;
A
#
# COMPACT_ATOMS: atom_id res chain seq x y z
N MET A 1 2.98 15.43 -0.81
CA MET A 1 3.19 14.36 0.19
C MET A 1 1.86 13.81 0.64
N VAL A 2 1.70 12.50 0.69
CA VAL A 2 0.46 11.87 1.10
C VAL A 2 0.21 12.10 2.59
N LYS A 3 -1.05 12.34 2.96
CA LYS A 3 -1.44 12.45 4.36
C LYS A 3 -1.78 11.06 4.89
N ILE A 4 -1.20 10.73 6.03
CA ILE A 4 -1.39 9.42 6.65
C ILE A 4 -2.15 9.59 7.96
N LYS A 5 -3.24 8.83 8.11
CA LYS A 5 -3.98 8.74 9.36
C LYS A 5 -3.98 7.28 9.79
N ALA A 6 -3.15 6.98 10.79
CA ALA A 6 -2.91 5.60 11.20
C ALA A 6 -3.47 5.33 12.59
N SER A 7 -4.12 4.19 12.77
CA SER A 7 -4.55 3.69 14.07
C SER A 7 -3.50 2.79 14.71
N LYS A 8 -2.53 2.34 13.92
CA LYS A 8 -1.44 1.48 14.38
C LYS A 8 -0.26 1.64 13.41
N PRO A 9 0.95 1.20 13.81
CA PRO A 9 2.11 1.24 12.90
C PRO A 9 1.85 0.46 11.61
N ILE A 10 2.34 0.99 10.48
CA ILE A 10 2.15 0.35 9.17
C ILE A 10 2.67 -1.09 9.15
N LYS A 11 3.75 -1.36 9.91
CA LYS A 11 4.35 -2.69 9.97
C LYS A 11 3.42 -3.75 10.52
N GLN A 12 2.37 -3.35 11.23
CA GLN A 12 1.39 -4.26 11.81
C GLN A 12 0.23 -4.59 10.88
N LEU A 13 0.17 -3.95 9.71
CA LEU A 13 -0.84 -4.29 8.72
C LEU A 13 -0.60 -5.70 8.22
N LYS A 14 -1.67 -6.50 8.20
CA LYS A 14 -1.62 -7.90 7.82
C LYS A 14 -2.83 -8.27 6.99
N LYS A 15 -2.77 -9.44 6.38
CA LYS A 15 -3.88 -9.96 5.57
C LYS A 15 -5.21 -9.81 6.29
N GLY A 16 -6.19 -9.24 5.60
CA GLY A 16 -7.53 -9.00 6.13
C GLY A 16 -7.75 -7.61 6.68
N ASP A 17 -6.67 -6.88 7.00
CA ASP A 17 -6.80 -5.51 7.46
C ASP A 17 -7.31 -4.59 6.34
N LYS A 18 -7.95 -3.50 6.72
CA LYS A 18 -8.50 -2.54 5.75
C LYS A 18 -7.61 -1.32 5.69
N VAL A 19 -7.42 -0.81 4.47
CA VAL A 19 -6.70 0.43 4.21
C VAL A 19 -7.56 1.26 3.28
N LYS A 20 -7.78 2.52 3.64
CA LYS A 20 -8.56 3.43 2.82
C LYS A 20 -7.62 4.37 2.08
N VAL A 21 -7.70 4.38 0.76
CA VAL A 21 -6.91 5.25 -0.11
C VAL A 21 -7.85 6.20 -0.81
N ASP A 22 -7.76 7.50 -0.48
CA ASP A 22 -8.62 8.55 -1.01
C ASP A 22 -10.10 8.18 -0.91
N GLY A 23 -10.49 7.62 0.23
CA GLY A 23 -11.88 7.22 0.49
C GLY A 23 -12.26 5.84 -0.01
N LYS A 24 -11.42 5.19 -0.82
CA LYS A 24 -11.68 3.83 -1.32
C LYS A 24 -11.14 2.81 -0.33
N VAL A 25 -12.01 1.90 0.14
CA VAL A 25 -11.63 0.87 1.10
C VAL A 25 -11.01 -0.32 0.36
N LEU A 26 -9.76 -0.61 0.69
CA LEU A 26 -9.02 -1.75 0.15
C LEU A 26 -8.72 -2.74 1.27
N GLU A 27 -8.47 -3.98 0.90
CA GLU A 27 -8.11 -5.02 1.86
C GLU A 27 -6.68 -5.50 1.63
N VAL A 28 -5.95 -5.70 2.72
CA VAL A 28 -4.59 -6.22 2.65
C VAL A 28 -4.62 -7.70 2.28
N ASP A 29 -3.89 -8.07 1.25
CA ASP A 29 -3.72 -9.46 0.83
C ASP A 29 -2.39 -10.03 1.28
N ALA A 30 -1.34 -9.21 1.27
CA ALA A 30 -0.01 -9.63 1.71
C ALA A 30 0.81 -8.41 2.12
N HIS A 31 1.81 -8.64 2.99
CA HIS A 31 2.72 -7.59 3.44
C HIS A 31 4.09 -8.25 3.66
N TYR A 32 5.09 -7.85 2.89
CA TYR A 32 6.39 -8.52 2.92
C TYR A 32 7.51 -7.59 2.45
N VAL A 33 8.74 -8.04 2.65
CA VAL A 33 9.92 -7.32 2.17
C VAL A 33 10.00 -7.47 0.64
N PHE A 34 9.98 -6.34 -0.06
CA PHE A 34 10.10 -6.31 -1.52
C PHE A 34 11.57 -6.35 -1.94
N GLU A 35 12.40 -5.54 -1.29
CA GLU A 35 13.84 -5.47 -1.57
C GLU A 35 14.60 -5.17 -0.28
N ASP A 36 15.68 -5.91 -0.03
CA ASP A 36 16.53 -5.70 1.14
C ASP A 36 17.83 -5.03 0.69
N TYR A 37 18.02 -3.80 1.13
CA TYR A 37 19.21 -3.00 0.80
C TYR A 37 20.25 -3.02 1.93
N LYS A 38 20.14 -3.93 2.89
CA LYS A 38 21.02 -4.08 4.06
C LYS A 38 20.82 -3.01 5.14
N THR A 39 20.93 -1.74 4.79
CA THR A 39 20.73 -0.63 5.73
C THR A 39 19.27 -0.23 5.87
N THR A 40 18.46 -0.52 4.85
CA THR A 40 17.02 -0.28 4.85
C THR A 40 16.33 -1.35 4.02
N LYS A 41 15.04 -1.50 4.22
CA LYS A 41 14.23 -2.47 3.46
C LYS A 41 13.06 -1.76 2.82
N GLU A 42 12.86 -2.03 1.55
CA GLU A 42 11.64 -1.62 0.86
C GLU A 42 10.58 -2.66 1.12
N MET A 43 9.46 -2.22 1.70
CA MET A 43 8.34 -3.08 2.03
C MET A 43 7.24 -2.93 0.99
N LEU A 44 6.49 -3.99 0.79
CA LEU A 44 5.37 -4.00 -0.14
C LEU A 44 4.13 -4.57 0.53
N ILE A 45 3.03 -3.84 0.39
CA ILE A 45 1.72 -4.29 0.84
C ILE A 45 0.87 -4.48 -0.39
N GLU A 46 0.42 -5.71 -0.62
CA GLU A 46 -0.52 -6.01 -1.69
C GLU A 46 -1.94 -5.78 -1.19
N LEU A 47 -2.71 -5.01 -1.95
CA LEU A 47 -4.06 -4.62 -1.60
C LEU A 47 -5.00 -4.93 -2.76
N PHE A 48 -6.27 -5.12 -2.44
CA PHE A 48 -7.29 -5.28 -3.46
C PHE A 48 -8.58 -4.60 -3.04
N ASP A 49 -9.38 -4.23 -4.03
CA ASP A 49 -10.72 -3.71 -3.80
C ASP A 49 -11.69 -4.88 -3.81
N PRO A 50 -12.27 -5.25 -2.66
CA PRO A 50 -13.15 -6.42 -2.60
C PRO A 50 -14.46 -6.24 -3.39
N LYS A 51 -14.75 -5.03 -3.83
CA LYS A 51 -15.94 -4.73 -4.62
C LYS A 51 -15.66 -4.62 -6.12
N ALA A 52 -14.38 -4.66 -6.51
CA ALA A 52 -14.01 -4.54 -7.93
C ALA A 52 -14.17 -5.87 -8.65
N LYS A 53 -14.26 -5.78 -9.98
CA LYS A 53 -14.28 -6.97 -10.84
C LYS A 53 -12.88 -7.58 -10.89
N GLU A 54 -12.82 -8.85 -11.30
CA GLU A 54 -11.67 -9.72 -11.21
C GLU A 54 -10.36 -9.11 -11.73
N ASP A 55 -10.35 -8.40 -12.82
CA ASP A 55 -9.14 -7.84 -13.42
C ASP A 55 -8.90 -6.37 -13.04
N GLU A 56 -9.63 -5.88 -12.05
CA GLU A 56 -9.55 -4.48 -11.63
C GLU A 56 -9.43 -4.41 -10.12
N GLY A 57 -8.81 -3.35 -9.63
CA GLY A 57 -8.80 -3.06 -8.21
C GLY A 57 -7.63 -3.64 -7.44
N ASP A 58 -6.56 -4.05 -8.11
CA ASP A 58 -5.34 -4.45 -7.44
C ASP A 58 -4.42 -3.24 -7.25
N TYR A 59 -3.92 -3.10 -6.02
CA TYR A 59 -3.09 -1.97 -5.62
C TYR A 59 -1.89 -2.47 -4.85
N GLN A 60 -0.86 -1.63 -4.76
CA GLN A 60 0.30 -1.85 -3.90
C GLN A 60 0.61 -0.58 -3.15
N ILE A 61 1.08 -0.72 -1.91
CA ILE A 61 1.74 0.35 -1.18
C ILE A 61 3.17 -0.10 -0.98
N ARG A 62 4.13 0.76 -1.33
CA ARG A 62 5.55 0.52 -1.09
C ARG A 62 6.10 1.62 -0.19
N TYR A 63 6.98 1.23 0.70
CA TYR A 63 7.60 2.18 1.62
C TYR A 63 8.93 1.61 2.12
N PHE A 64 9.82 2.51 2.53
CA PHE A 64 11.05 2.10 3.20
C PHE A 64 10.83 2.10 4.70
N ASP A 65 11.29 1.06 5.38
CA ASP A 65 10.94 0.80 6.78
C ASP A 65 11.53 1.83 7.77
N ASP A 66 12.54 2.57 7.37
CA ASP A 66 13.15 3.63 8.18
C ASP A 66 12.71 5.05 7.81
N GLN A 67 11.93 5.22 6.73
CA GLN A 67 11.49 6.52 6.25
C GLN A 67 10.07 6.42 5.68
N ILE A 68 9.13 6.01 6.51
CA ILE A 68 7.80 5.63 6.05
C ILE A 68 7.06 6.79 5.36
N GLU A 69 6.91 7.92 6.06
CA GLU A 69 6.11 9.02 5.53
C GLU A 69 6.70 9.64 4.26
N GLU A 70 8.02 9.71 4.18
CA GLU A 70 8.73 10.33 3.06
C GLU A 70 8.78 9.44 1.83
N THR A 71 8.69 8.13 2.00
CA THR A 71 8.90 7.17 0.90
C THR A 71 7.64 6.43 0.47
N LEU A 72 6.53 6.54 1.22
CA LEU A 72 5.33 5.80 0.94
C LEU A 72 4.74 6.20 -0.41
N LYS A 73 4.53 5.21 -1.28
CA LYS A 73 3.95 5.38 -2.62
C LYS A 73 2.85 4.37 -2.83
N VAL A 74 1.85 4.75 -3.61
CA VAL A 74 0.73 3.89 -3.96
C VAL A 74 0.80 3.58 -5.44
N TYR A 75 0.57 2.31 -5.77
CA TYR A 75 0.57 1.82 -7.15
C TYR A 75 -0.77 1.18 -7.45
N GLN A 76 -1.22 1.31 -8.67
CA GLN A 76 -2.43 0.66 -9.17
C GLN A 76 -2.08 -0.21 -10.36
N LEU A 77 -2.60 -1.43 -10.38
CA LEU A 77 -2.39 -2.34 -11.50
C LEU A 77 -3.21 -1.85 -12.70
N LYS A 78 -2.51 -1.62 -13.83
CA LYS A 78 -3.12 -1.24 -15.10
C LYS A 78 -2.64 -2.22 -16.15
N SER A 79 -3.55 -3.01 -16.69
CA SER A 79 -3.22 -4.14 -17.55
C SER A 79 -2.31 -5.12 -16.84
N ILE A 80 -1.00 -5.11 -17.16
CA ILE A 80 -0.01 -6.03 -16.57
C ILE A 80 1.07 -5.31 -15.78
N VAL A 81 0.95 -3.98 -15.62
CA VAL A 81 1.99 -3.17 -14.97
C VAL A 81 1.37 -2.37 -13.84
N TYR A 82 2.10 -2.25 -12.73
CA TYR A 82 1.73 -1.38 -11.63
C TYR A 82 2.28 0.02 -11.89
N ASP A 83 1.38 0.98 -12.03
CA ASP A 83 1.73 2.39 -12.19
C ASP A 83 1.56 3.13 -10.88
N GLU A 84 2.50 4.03 -10.58
CA GLU A 84 2.38 4.88 -9.41
C GLU A 84 1.21 5.84 -9.61
N ILE A 85 0.37 5.99 -8.57
CA ILE A 85 -0.72 6.96 -8.55
C ILE A 85 -0.48 7.96 -7.44
N GLU A 86 -0.98 9.17 -7.61
CA GLU A 86 -0.93 10.18 -6.56
C GLU A 86 -2.11 9.97 -5.62
N ALA A 87 -1.81 9.59 -4.38
CA ALA A 87 -2.82 9.50 -3.33
C ALA A 87 -2.69 10.73 -2.43
N GLU A 88 -3.81 11.29 -2.06
CA GLU A 88 -3.84 12.46 -1.16
C GLU A 88 -3.90 12.03 0.30
N LYS A 89 -4.64 10.96 0.59
CA LYS A 89 -4.85 10.51 1.96
C LYS A 89 -4.93 8.99 2.04
N ILE A 90 -4.22 8.42 3.02
CA ILE A 90 -4.25 6.99 3.31
C ILE A 90 -4.61 6.83 4.79
N GLU A 91 -5.55 5.94 5.07
CA GLU A 91 -6.01 5.66 6.43
C GLU A 91 -6.00 4.17 6.72
N TRP A 92 -5.58 3.82 7.89
CA TRP A 92 -5.72 2.45 8.35
C TRP A 92 -5.87 2.36 9.86
#